data_b7f1c10b7389d09dfed29278e9318893
#
_entry.id   b7f1c10b7389d09dfed29278e9318893
#
_cell.length_a   1.000
_cell.length_b   1.000
_cell.length_c   1.000
_cell.angle_alpha   90.00
_cell.angle_beta   90.00
_cell.angle_gamma   90.00
#
_symmetry.space_group_name_H-M   'P 1'
#
loop_
_entity.id
_entity.type
_entity.pdbx_description
1 polymer ?
#
loop_
_entity_poly.entity_id
_entity_poly.type
_entity_poly.pdbx_seq_one_letter_code
_entity_poly.pdbx_strand_id
1 'polypeptide(L)'
;MFQKFTVASFFALLLIAGCAPKIRTNITQKYQPLDYQEEVWVLPKDSAGLGLAEVLGTVKVGDAGMTTNCSYTVVLEKAKEEARKSGGNAVRVIEHKTPDFMSSCHRITAEVLRINPDQIASLKEVETEADSLIDHAILYVYRNGGPGALVGYNLSLGDSVICRVTNKFRQKIEIRKEGAYDLWAKTESKASIPIDIRKGRTYYIRCGIGMGVMVGRPTLDLVDRRTGKVEYIGKKRK
;
A
#
# COMPACT_ATOMS: atom_id res chain seq x y z
N MET A 1 -38.47 -28.50 -27.84
CA MET A 1 -37.21 -28.92 -27.18
C MET A 1 -36.20 -27.75 -27.06
N PHE A 2 -36.68 -26.50 -26.79
CA PHE A 2 -35.86 -25.28 -26.86
C PHE A 2 -35.91 -24.42 -25.57
N GLN A 3 -36.36 -24.97 -24.44
CA GLN A 3 -36.61 -24.14 -23.24
C GLN A 3 -35.70 -24.43 -22.01
N LYS A 4 -34.71 -25.32 -22.16
CA LYS A 4 -33.81 -25.70 -21.02
C LYS A 4 -32.45 -25.06 -21.04
N PHE A 5 -32.05 -24.34 -22.08
CA PHE A 5 -30.69 -23.74 -22.18
C PHE A 5 -30.56 -22.33 -21.63
N THR A 6 -31.66 -21.60 -21.46
CA THR A 6 -31.63 -20.18 -21.04
C THR A 6 -31.50 -19.98 -19.53
N VAL A 7 -31.89 -20.94 -18.70
CA VAL A 7 -31.83 -20.81 -17.22
C VAL A 7 -30.43 -21.07 -16.68
N ALA A 8 -29.68 -21.99 -17.30
CA ALA A 8 -28.30 -22.29 -16.87
C ALA A 8 -27.30 -21.16 -17.14
N SER A 9 -27.54 -20.38 -18.23
CA SER A 9 -26.66 -19.25 -18.58
C SER A 9 -26.85 -18.03 -17.67
N PHE A 10 -28.03 -17.85 -17.08
CA PHE A 10 -28.30 -16.71 -16.17
C PHE A 10 -27.72 -16.94 -14.77
N PHE A 11 -27.54 -18.20 -14.35
CA PHE A 11 -26.99 -18.53 -13.03
C PHE A 11 -25.46 -18.43 -12.97
N ALA A 12 -24.78 -18.58 -14.12
CA ALA A 12 -23.32 -18.47 -14.22
C ALA A 12 -22.80 -17.01 -14.12
N LEU A 13 -23.67 -16.00 -14.38
CA LEU A 13 -23.29 -14.59 -14.37
C LEU A 13 -23.30 -13.95 -12.96
N LEU A 14 -23.85 -14.63 -11.96
CA LEU A 14 -24.02 -14.11 -10.59
C LEU A 14 -22.81 -14.35 -9.67
N LEU A 15 -21.76 -15.05 -10.13
CA LEU A 15 -20.62 -15.44 -9.28
C LEU A 15 -19.40 -14.50 -9.36
N ILE A 16 -19.47 -13.36 -10.06
CA ILE A 16 -18.30 -12.48 -10.27
C ILE A 16 -18.27 -11.28 -9.29
N ALA A 17 -19.22 -11.14 -8.38
CA ALA A 17 -19.42 -9.92 -7.58
C ALA A 17 -18.66 -9.86 -6.25
N GLY A 18 -17.75 -10.81 -5.93
CA GLY A 18 -17.28 -11.02 -4.54
C GLY A 18 -15.85 -10.59 -4.18
N CYS A 19 -15.03 -10.12 -5.12
CA CYS A 19 -13.57 -10.02 -4.88
C CYS A 19 -13.04 -8.63 -4.51
N ALA A 20 -13.87 -7.59 -4.49
CA ALA A 20 -13.43 -6.22 -4.23
C ALA A 20 -13.50 -5.86 -2.73
N PRO A 21 -12.57 -5.03 -2.23
CA PRO A 21 -12.64 -4.50 -0.88
C PRO A 21 -13.93 -3.72 -0.63
N LYS A 22 -14.48 -3.82 0.58
CA LYS A 22 -15.65 -3.06 1.00
C LYS A 22 -15.23 -1.63 1.33
N ILE A 23 -15.91 -0.67 0.71
CA ILE A 23 -15.68 0.76 0.95
C ILE A 23 -16.88 1.34 1.70
N ARG A 24 -16.61 2.13 2.71
CA ARG A 24 -17.59 2.94 3.45
C ARG A 24 -17.06 4.35 3.55
N THR A 25 -17.85 5.33 3.12
CA THR A 25 -17.49 6.75 3.15
C THR A 25 -18.42 7.49 4.10
N ASN A 26 -17.87 8.44 4.84
CA ASN A 26 -18.59 9.44 5.58
C ASN A 26 -18.01 10.80 5.22
N ILE A 27 -18.51 11.36 4.11
CA ILE A 27 -18.05 12.64 3.56
C ILE A 27 -19.01 13.73 3.99
N THR A 28 -18.52 14.69 4.76
CA THR A 28 -19.27 15.81 5.31
C THR A 28 -19.26 17.02 4.40
N GLN A 29 -18.18 17.15 3.58
CA GLN A 29 -18.02 18.24 2.63
C GLN A 29 -17.51 17.70 1.29
N LYS A 30 -18.09 18.20 0.18
CA LYS A 30 -17.72 17.78 -1.18
C LYS A 30 -17.37 19.01 -2.02
N TYR A 31 -16.35 18.82 -2.85
CA TYR A 31 -15.97 19.73 -3.92
C TYR A 31 -16.13 19.02 -5.27
N GLN A 32 -15.85 19.75 -6.35
CA GLN A 32 -15.82 19.15 -7.67
C GLN A 32 -14.82 17.99 -7.67
N PRO A 33 -15.21 16.82 -8.20
CA PRO A 33 -14.30 15.70 -8.31
C PRO A 33 -13.01 16.06 -9.07
N LEU A 34 -11.90 15.53 -8.62
CA LEU A 34 -10.62 15.68 -9.30
C LEU A 34 -10.52 14.71 -10.47
N ASP A 35 -9.71 15.08 -11.48
CA ASP A 35 -9.38 14.18 -12.58
C ASP A 35 -8.70 12.90 -12.04
N TYR A 36 -8.91 11.79 -12.74
CA TYR A 36 -8.31 10.50 -12.34
C TYR A 36 -6.78 10.51 -12.40
N GLN A 37 -6.18 11.39 -13.22
CA GLN A 37 -4.73 11.56 -13.32
C GLN A 37 -4.15 12.45 -12.21
N GLU A 38 -4.98 13.21 -11.50
CA GLU A 38 -4.48 14.04 -10.40
C GLU A 38 -3.97 13.18 -9.25
N GLU A 39 -2.78 13.53 -8.79
CA GLU A 39 -2.14 12.84 -7.68
C GLU A 39 -2.88 13.11 -6.37
N VAL A 40 -3.24 12.04 -5.65
CA VAL A 40 -3.73 12.14 -4.27
C VAL A 40 -2.60 11.79 -3.32
N TRP A 41 -2.24 12.75 -2.48
CA TRP A 41 -1.13 12.63 -1.54
C TRP A 41 -1.47 11.75 -0.35
N VAL A 42 -0.49 10.97 0.12
CA VAL A 42 -0.63 10.19 1.36
C VAL A 42 0.14 10.88 2.46
N LEU A 43 -0.58 11.40 3.45
CA LEU A 43 0.04 12.09 4.57
C LEU A 43 0.29 11.14 5.73
N PRO A 44 1.42 11.30 6.46
CA PRO A 44 1.66 10.59 7.71
C PRO A 44 0.57 10.90 8.74
N LYS A 45 0.30 9.93 9.63
CA LYS A 45 -0.68 10.11 10.70
C LYS A 45 -0.37 11.32 11.59
N ASP A 46 0.91 11.54 11.85
CA ASP A 46 1.40 12.60 12.75
C ASP A 46 1.67 13.92 12.00
N SER A 47 1.18 14.06 10.76
CA SER A 47 1.29 15.31 9.97
C SER A 47 0.38 16.43 10.51
N ALA A 48 0.18 16.48 11.83
CA ALA A 48 -0.59 17.52 12.52
C ALA A 48 -0.03 18.95 12.30
N GLY A 49 1.18 19.09 11.76
CA GLY A 49 1.79 20.37 11.40
C GLY A 49 1.27 21.01 10.12
N LEU A 50 0.44 20.33 9.34
CA LEU A 50 -0.28 20.91 8.20
C LEU A 50 -1.60 21.53 8.70
N GLY A 51 -1.51 22.48 9.60
CA GLY A 51 -2.64 23.16 10.25
C GLY A 51 -3.63 23.89 9.35
N LEU A 52 -3.60 23.64 8.04
CA LEU A 52 -4.45 24.23 7.02
C LEU A 52 -5.10 23.19 6.08
N ALA A 53 -4.98 21.89 6.39
CA ALA A 53 -5.68 20.85 5.63
C ALA A 53 -7.14 20.79 6.06
N GLU A 54 -8.05 21.03 5.11
CA GLU A 54 -9.47 20.88 5.33
C GLU A 54 -9.85 19.39 5.33
N VAL A 55 -10.55 18.92 6.36
CA VAL A 55 -11.04 17.56 6.46
C VAL A 55 -12.40 17.47 5.78
N LEU A 56 -12.48 16.76 4.65
CA LEU A 56 -13.73 16.55 3.92
C LEU A 56 -14.56 15.39 4.48
N GLY A 57 -13.95 14.51 5.23
CA GLY A 57 -14.61 13.34 5.83
C GLY A 57 -13.68 12.16 6.01
N THR A 58 -14.23 10.96 6.11
CA THR A 58 -13.49 9.73 6.31
C THR A 58 -13.90 8.65 5.31
N VAL A 59 -12.95 7.79 4.94
CA VAL A 59 -13.15 6.59 4.15
C VAL A 59 -12.60 5.39 4.90
N LYS A 60 -13.37 4.30 4.93
CA LYS A 60 -12.94 2.99 5.45
C LYS A 60 -12.92 2.00 4.30
N VAL A 61 -11.79 1.36 4.11
CA VAL A 61 -11.60 0.32 3.11
C VAL A 61 -11.13 -0.95 3.79
N GLY A 62 -11.76 -2.07 3.50
CA GLY A 62 -11.41 -3.31 4.15
C GLY A 62 -12.09 -4.54 3.58
N ASP A 63 -12.15 -5.58 4.38
CA ASP A 63 -12.64 -6.88 3.97
C ASP A 63 -14.16 -6.88 3.74
N ALA A 64 -14.57 -7.57 2.69
CA ALA A 64 -15.98 -7.87 2.38
C ALA A 64 -16.37 -9.31 2.80
N GLY A 65 -15.44 -10.05 3.42
CA GLY A 65 -15.62 -11.45 3.84
C GLY A 65 -14.98 -12.46 2.89
N MET A 66 -15.01 -12.23 1.58
CA MET A 66 -14.39 -13.09 0.56
C MET A 66 -13.45 -12.30 -0.37
N THR A 67 -12.86 -11.25 0.16
CA THR A 67 -11.97 -10.37 -0.62
C THR A 67 -10.60 -11.01 -0.75
N THR A 68 -10.12 -11.19 -1.98
CA THR A 68 -8.79 -11.76 -2.28
C THR A 68 -7.77 -10.70 -2.68
N ASN A 69 -8.20 -9.61 -3.31
CA ASN A 69 -7.34 -8.51 -3.74
C ASN A 69 -7.47 -7.32 -2.77
N CYS A 70 -6.77 -7.40 -1.65
CA CYS A 70 -6.84 -6.42 -0.57
C CYS A 70 -5.48 -6.17 0.09
N SER A 71 -4.42 -6.12 -0.71
CA SER A 71 -3.12 -5.64 -0.25
C SER A 71 -3.24 -4.19 0.25
N TYR A 72 -2.26 -3.74 1.02
CA TYR A 72 -2.28 -2.35 1.51
C TYR A 72 -2.34 -1.34 0.36
N THR A 73 -1.59 -1.57 -0.71
CA THR A 73 -1.61 -0.71 -1.90
C THR A 73 -3.02 -0.65 -2.50
N VAL A 74 -3.69 -1.78 -2.63
CA VAL A 74 -5.06 -1.83 -3.18
C VAL A 74 -6.05 -1.05 -2.30
N VAL A 75 -6.04 -1.26 -0.98
CA VAL A 75 -6.98 -0.55 -0.09
C VAL A 75 -6.65 0.94 0.00
N LEU A 76 -5.37 1.32 -0.13
CA LEU A 76 -4.96 2.71 -0.18
C LEU A 76 -5.40 3.39 -1.48
N GLU A 77 -5.21 2.73 -2.63
CA GLU A 77 -5.69 3.27 -3.91
C GLU A 77 -7.22 3.44 -3.93
N LYS A 78 -7.95 2.51 -3.33
CA LYS A 78 -9.41 2.69 -3.16
C LYS A 78 -9.75 3.90 -2.28
N ALA A 79 -8.99 4.18 -1.24
CA ALA A 79 -9.17 5.40 -0.45
C ALA A 79 -8.85 6.67 -1.24
N LYS A 80 -7.82 6.66 -2.08
CA LYS A 80 -7.49 7.77 -2.99
C LYS A 80 -8.56 8.00 -4.06
N GLU A 81 -9.14 6.93 -4.62
CA GLU A 81 -10.26 7.03 -5.56
C GLU A 81 -11.46 7.76 -4.92
N GLU A 82 -11.81 7.41 -3.68
CA GLU A 82 -12.90 8.07 -2.96
C GLU A 82 -12.56 9.52 -2.60
N ALA A 83 -11.30 9.81 -2.30
CA ALA A 83 -10.85 11.18 -2.10
C ALA A 83 -11.04 12.02 -3.37
N ARG A 84 -10.61 11.54 -4.55
CA ARG A 84 -10.84 12.22 -5.84
C ARG A 84 -12.32 12.50 -6.10
N LYS A 85 -13.19 11.51 -5.87
CA LYS A 85 -14.65 11.65 -6.03
C LYS A 85 -15.25 12.76 -5.14
N SER A 86 -14.59 13.04 -4.02
CA SER A 86 -15.03 14.05 -3.06
C SER A 86 -14.33 15.41 -3.26
N GLY A 87 -13.43 15.52 -4.27
CA GLY A 87 -12.62 16.70 -4.51
C GLY A 87 -11.45 16.86 -3.53
N GLY A 88 -11.11 15.79 -2.79
CA GLY A 88 -9.94 15.74 -1.92
C GLY A 88 -8.67 15.38 -2.68
N ASN A 89 -7.57 16.08 -2.39
CA ASN A 89 -6.25 15.88 -3.01
C ASN A 89 -5.24 15.22 -2.07
N ALA A 90 -5.67 14.82 -0.88
CA ALA A 90 -4.85 14.05 0.04
C ALA A 90 -5.68 13.08 0.90
N VAL A 91 -5.03 12.03 1.38
CA VAL A 91 -5.56 11.10 2.38
C VAL A 91 -4.57 10.99 3.55
N ARG A 92 -5.09 10.92 4.77
CA ARG A 92 -4.30 10.65 5.97
C ARG A 92 -4.78 9.36 6.62
N VAL A 93 -3.97 8.30 6.58
CA VAL A 93 -4.32 7.01 7.18
C VAL A 93 -4.23 7.13 8.70
N ILE A 94 -5.39 7.17 9.37
CA ILE A 94 -5.50 7.30 10.83
C ILE A 94 -5.52 5.95 11.54
N GLU A 95 -5.99 4.90 10.87
CA GLU A 95 -5.97 3.54 11.38
C GLU A 95 -5.58 2.57 10.25
N HIS A 96 -4.66 1.65 10.56
CA HIS A 96 -4.30 0.56 9.68
C HIS A 96 -4.23 -0.75 10.47
N LYS A 97 -5.05 -1.70 10.06
CA LYS A 97 -5.03 -3.09 10.53
C LYS A 97 -4.41 -3.96 9.45
N THR A 98 -3.30 -4.58 9.79
CA THR A 98 -2.67 -5.60 8.93
C THR A 98 -3.50 -6.88 8.92
N PRO A 99 -3.30 -7.78 7.94
CA PRO A 99 -3.84 -9.11 7.98
C PRO A 99 -3.59 -9.78 9.33
N ASP A 100 -4.61 -10.44 9.86
CA ASP A 100 -4.60 -11.14 11.14
C ASP A 100 -5.36 -12.46 11.04
N PHE A 101 -5.60 -13.12 12.17
CA PHE A 101 -6.33 -14.39 12.20
C PHE A 101 -7.78 -14.27 11.69
N MET A 102 -8.39 -13.09 11.83
CA MET A 102 -9.79 -12.84 11.47
C MET A 102 -9.96 -12.41 10.00
N SER A 103 -8.91 -11.90 9.36
CA SER A 103 -9.00 -11.39 7.99
C SER A 103 -7.62 -11.40 7.32
N SER A 104 -7.55 -11.96 6.11
CA SER A 104 -6.36 -11.92 5.25
C SER A 104 -6.12 -10.55 4.60
N CYS A 105 -7.03 -9.60 4.79
CA CYS A 105 -7.01 -8.29 4.15
C CYS A 105 -6.38 -7.21 5.02
N HIS A 106 -5.70 -6.27 4.39
CA HIS A 106 -5.44 -4.96 4.98
C HIS A 106 -6.74 -4.18 5.10
N ARG A 107 -6.88 -3.46 6.22
CA ARG A 107 -8.06 -2.63 6.53
C ARG A 107 -7.59 -1.29 6.99
N ILE A 108 -8.04 -0.22 6.34
CA ILE A 108 -7.65 1.15 6.67
C ILE A 108 -8.87 2.02 6.98
N THR A 109 -8.65 3.00 7.86
CA THR A 109 -9.49 4.19 8.00
C THR A 109 -8.61 5.38 7.66
N ALA A 110 -9.04 6.18 6.68
CA ALA A 110 -8.32 7.37 6.28
C ALA A 110 -9.25 8.59 6.31
N GLU A 111 -8.71 9.73 6.68
CA GLU A 111 -9.34 11.02 6.44
C GLU A 111 -9.12 11.43 5.00
N VAL A 112 -10.14 12.00 4.39
CA VAL A 112 -10.08 12.66 3.09
C VAL A 112 -9.82 14.14 3.34
N LEU A 113 -8.77 14.67 2.72
CA LEU A 113 -8.30 16.02 2.98
C LEU A 113 -8.22 16.83 1.69
N ARG A 114 -8.40 18.13 1.83
CA ARG A 114 -8.07 19.12 0.82
C ARG A 114 -6.95 20.00 1.34
N ILE A 115 -5.84 20.02 0.60
CA ILE A 115 -4.61 20.75 0.93
C ILE A 115 -4.43 21.84 -0.13
N ASN A 116 -3.92 22.99 0.29
CA ASN A 116 -3.60 24.08 -0.62
C ASN A 116 -2.46 23.64 -1.58
N PRO A 117 -2.53 24.02 -2.88
CA PRO A 117 -1.49 23.74 -3.88
C PRO A 117 -0.08 24.19 -3.46
N ASP A 118 0.05 25.33 -2.80
CA ASP A 118 1.36 25.85 -2.33
C ASP A 118 2.01 24.93 -1.28
N GLN A 119 1.21 24.30 -0.42
CA GLN A 119 1.69 23.33 0.55
C GLN A 119 2.12 22.02 -0.13
N ILE A 120 1.43 21.62 -1.21
CA ILE A 120 1.84 20.47 -2.02
C ILE A 120 3.19 20.74 -2.67
N ALA A 121 3.40 21.96 -3.23
CA ALA A 121 4.66 22.36 -3.83
C ALA A 121 5.81 22.27 -2.81
N SER A 122 5.62 22.84 -1.61
CA SER A 122 6.61 22.78 -0.52
C SER A 122 6.93 21.34 -0.10
N LEU A 123 5.93 20.45 -0.07
CA LEU A 123 6.16 19.03 0.24
C LEU A 123 6.97 18.33 -0.87
N LYS A 124 6.80 18.70 -2.13
CA LYS A 124 7.57 18.17 -3.28
C LYS A 124 9.02 18.63 -3.21
N GLU A 125 9.28 19.89 -2.92
CA GLU A 125 10.63 20.44 -2.82
C GLU A 125 11.44 19.74 -1.72
N VAL A 126 10.88 19.59 -0.53
CA VAL A 126 11.54 18.90 0.59
C VAL A 126 11.88 17.44 0.27
N GLU A 127 11.05 16.76 -0.53
CA GLU A 127 11.36 15.39 -0.96
C GLU A 127 12.50 15.33 -1.99
N THR A 128 12.56 16.30 -2.89
CA THR A 128 13.55 16.33 -3.96
C THR A 128 14.94 16.71 -3.45
N GLU A 129 15.05 17.69 -2.56
CA GLU A 129 16.33 18.12 -1.99
C GLU A 129 17.01 17.04 -1.12
N ALA A 130 16.22 16.32 -0.33
CA ALA A 130 16.76 15.26 0.53
C ALA A 130 17.40 14.08 -0.22
N ASP A 131 17.05 13.88 -1.50
CA ASP A 131 17.52 12.77 -2.31
C ASP A 131 18.79 13.10 -3.14
N SER A 132 19.11 14.38 -3.36
CA SER A 132 20.15 14.79 -4.34
C SER A 132 21.60 14.64 -3.87
N LEU A 133 21.87 14.42 -2.58
CA LEU A 133 23.20 14.44 -1.99
C LEU A 133 23.84 13.05 -1.74
N ILE A 134 23.16 11.95 -2.11
CA ILE A 134 23.60 10.60 -1.76
C ILE A 134 24.01 9.84 -3.02
N ASP A 135 25.21 9.25 -3.03
CA ASP A 135 25.79 8.50 -4.15
C ASP A 135 25.25 7.06 -4.33
N HIS A 136 24.28 6.69 -3.51
CA HIS A 136 23.64 5.37 -3.49
C HIS A 136 22.13 5.49 -3.30
N ALA A 137 21.41 4.44 -3.62
CA ALA A 137 20.00 4.29 -3.28
C ALA A 137 19.82 3.66 -1.89
N ILE A 138 18.74 3.99 -1.19
CA ILE A 138 18.41 3.42 0.11
C ILE A 138 17.14 2.60 -0.02
N LEU A 139 17.20 1.32 0.35
CA LEU A 139 16.04 0.45 0.49
C LEU A 139 15.74 0.21 1.96
N TYR A 140 14.59 0.65 2.42
CA TYR A 140 14.04 0.28 3.72
C TYR A 140 13.13 -0.95 3.54
N VAL A 141 13.65 -2.12 3.89
CA VAL A 141 12.91 -3.38 3.82
C VAL A 141 12.32 -3.68 5.18
N TYR A 142 11.01 -3.94 5.23
CA TYR A 142 10.35 -4.24 6.49
C TYR A 142 9.19 -5.22 6.34
N ARG A 143 8.97 -5.98 7.40
CA ARG A 143 7.81 -6.84 7.57
C ARG A 143 7.23 -6.61 8.97
N ASN A 144 5.96 -6.24 9.03
CA ASN A 144 5.24 -6.14 10.29
C ASN A 144 4.92 -7.56 10.83
N GLY A 145 4.64 -7.67 12.13
CA GLY A 145 4.17 -8.91 12.71
C GLY A 145 2.81 -9.30 12.15
N GLY A 146 2.53 -10.61 12.06
CA GLY A 146 1.26 -11.10 11.53
C GLY A 146 1.31 -12.58 11.13
N PRO A 147 0.37 -13.01 10.28
CA PRO A 147 0.31 -14.37 9.75
C PRO A 147 1.64 -14.82 9.17
N GLY A 148 1.95 -16.12 9.28
CA GLY A 148 3.21 -16.68 8.82
C GLY A 148 4.43 -16.23 9.64
N ALA A 149 4.28 -15.94 10.94
CA ALA A 149 5.35 -15.43 11.81
C ALA A 149 6.59 -16.36 11.85
N LEU A 150 6.42 -17.65 11.68
CA LEU A 150 7.51 -18.64 11.65
C LEU A 150 8.18 -18.75 10.27
N VAL A 151 7.60 -18.18 9.24
CA VAL A 151 8.10 -18.25 7.85
C VAL A 151 9.07 -17.11 7.60
N GLY A 152 10.32 -17.45 7.27
CA GLY A 152 11.31 -16.54 6.74
C GLY A 152 11.64 -16.87 5.29
N TYR A 153 12.04 -15.87 4.52
CA TYR A 153 12.45 -16.03 3.12
C TYR A 153 13.54 -15.04 2.73
N ASN A 154 14.27 -15.37 1.68
CA ASN A 154 15.26 -14.46 1.11
C ASN A 154 14.57 -13.47 0.17
N LEU A 155 14.96 -12.20 0.27
CA LEU A 155 14.61 -11.15 -0.68
C LEU A 155 15.81 -10.93 -1.60
N SER A 156 15.56 -11.00 -2.90
CA SER A 156 16.60 -10.85 -3.93
C SER A 156 16.32 -9.64 -4.81
N LEU A 157 17.38 -8.95 -5.19
CA LEU A 157 17.38 -7.88 -6.20
C LEU A 157 18.15 -8.39 -7.42
N GLY A 158 17.47 -8.63 -8.54
CA GLY A 158 18.03 -9.39 -9.65
C GLY A 158 18.50 -10.76 -9.18
N ASP A 159 19.76 -11.10 -9.42
CA ASP A 159 20.35 -12.40 -9.04
C ASP A 159 20.97 -12.41 -7.65
N SER A 160 20.95 -11.29 -6.92
CA SER A 160 21.60 -11.17 -5.62
C SER A 160 20.60 -11.19 -4.47
N VAL A 161 20.85 -12.05 -3.48
CA VAL A 161 20.10 -12.01 -2.20
C VAL A 161 20.58 -10.80 -1.40
N ILE A 162 19.65 -9.88 -1.11
CA ILE A 162 19.95 -8.64 -0.38
C ILE A 162 19.68 -8.71 1.11
N CYS A 163 18.75 -9.55 1.54
CA CYS A 163 18.48 -9.81 2.95
C CYS A 163 17.60 -11.06 3.15
N ARG A 164 17.51 -11.53 4.40
CA ARG A 164 16.56 -12.57 4.83
C ARG A 164 15.45 -11.94 5.66
N VAL A 165 14.25 -11.96 5.11
CA VAL A 165 13.06 -11.38 5.76
C VAL A 165 12.45 -12.39 6.73
N THR A 166 12.36 -12.00 8.00
CA THR A 166 11.71 -12.76 9.09
C THR A 166 10.52 -11.97 9.66
N ASN A 167 9.86 -12.50 10.68
CA ASN A 167 8.77 -11.78 11.36
C ASN A 167 9.30 -10.52 12.07
N LYS A 168 8.58 -9.41 11.98
CA LYS A 168 8.95 -8.09 12.55
C LYS A 168 10.30 -7.55 12.04
N PHE A 169 10.69 -7.95 10.84
CA PHE A 169 11.96 -7.56 10.21
C PHE A 169 11.99 -6.08 9.86
N ARG A 170 13.16 -5.45 10.00
CA ARG A 170 13.46 -4.09 9.54
C ARG A 170 14.95 -3.99 9.23
N GLN A 171 15.26 -3.55 8.03
CA GLN A 171 16.65 -3.31 7.60
C GLN A 171 16.71 -2.15 6.61
N LYS A 172 17.71 -1.29 6.77
CA LYS A 172 18.16 -0.31 5.79
C LYS A 172 19.26 -0.96 4.95
N ILE A 173 19.14 -0.93 3.63
CA ILE A 173 20.10 -1.49 2.68
C ILE A 173 20.50 -0.39 1.70
N GLU A 174 21.80 -0.24 1.49
CA GLU A 174 22.37 0.71 0.53
C GLU A 174 22.67 -0.03 -0.79
N ILE A 175 22.15 0.51 -1.90
CA ILE A 175 22.36 -0.04 -3.24
C ILE A 175 23.15 0.98 -4.07
N ARG A 176 24.37 0.64 -4.44
CA ARG A 176 25.26 1.53 -5.19
C ARG A 176 25.11 1.44 -6.69
N LYS A 177 24.55 0.32 -7.20
CA LYS A 177 24.38 0.07 -8.62
C LYS A 177 22.97 0.46 -9.06
N GLU A 178 22.89 1.42 -9.96
CA GLU A 178 21.64 1.83 -10.59
C GLU A 178 21.16 0.83 -11.64
N GLY A 179 19.89 0.87 -11.95
CA GLY A 179 19.27 0.11 -13.02
C GLY A 179 17.89 -0.43 -12.68
N ALA A 180 17.25 -1.02 -13.68
CA ALA A 180 15.99 -1.72 -13.54
C ALA A 180 16.24 -3.16 -13.08
N TYR A 181 15.58 -3.57 -12.04
CA TYR A 181 15.69 -4.90 -11.44
C TYR A 181 14.33 -5.49 -11.14
N ASP A 182 14.28 -6.82 -11.04
CA ASP A 182 13.22 -7.52 -10.35
C ASP A 182 13.61 -7.68 -8.87
N LEU A 183 12.80 -7.13 -7.98
CA LEU A 183 12.85 -7.41 -6.56
C LEU A 183 11.91 -8.58 -6.29
N TRP A 184 12.42 -9.71 -5.80
CA TRP A 184 11.63 -10.91 -5.68
C TRP A 184 11.93 -11.74 -4.43
N ALA A 185 10.95 -12.55 -4.05
CA ALA A 185 11.06 -13.54 -3.00
C ALA A 185 10.30 -14.81 -3.39
N LYS A 186 10.70 -15.93 -2.84
CA LYS A 186 10.08 -17.24 -3.13
C LYS A 186 9.90 -18.06 -1.85
N THR A 187 8.71 -18.63 -1.70
CA THR A 187 8.37 -19.72 -0.77
C THR A 187 7.66 -20.82 -1.57
N GLU A 188 6.36 -21.03 -1.38
CA GLU A 188 5.55 -21.90 -2.24
C GLU A 188 5.38 -21.31 -3.65
N SER A 189 5.31 -19.99 -3.74
CA SER A 189 5.24 -19.24 -4.99
C SER A 189 6.30 -18.15 -5.02
N LYS A 190 6.61 -17.65 -6.21
CA LYS A 190 7.43 -16.45 -6.40
C LYS A 190 6.53 -15.21 -6.39
N ALA A 191 6.91 -14.20 -5.61
CA ALA A 191 6.42 -12.84 -5.74
C ALA A 191 7.53 -11.98 -6.30
N SER A 192 7.22 -11.10 -7.26
CA SER A 192 8.18 -10.21 -7.91
C SER A 192 7.53 -8.86 -8.17
N ILE A 193 8.29 -7.79 -7.96
CA ILE A 193 7.93 -6.43 -8.34
C ILE A 193 9.09 -5.79 -9.11
N PRO A 194 8.84 -5.11 -10.24
CA PRO A 194 9.87 -4.33 -10.92
C PRO A 194 10.23 -3.10 -10.08
N ILE A 195 11.51 -2.76 -10.04
CA ILE A 195 12.01 -1.57 -9.35
C ILE A 195 13.15 -0.94 -10.16
N ASP A 196 13.06 0.37 -10.39
CA ASP A 196 14.12 1.15 -11.02
C ASP A 196 14.94 1.87 -9.94
N ILE A 197 16.11 1.34 -9.67
CA ILE A 197 17.02 1.86 -8.64
C ILE A 197 17.78 3.05 -9.20
N ARG A 198 17.66 4.19 -8.53
CA ARG A 198 18.38 5.44 -8.82
C ARG A 198 19.12 5.93 -7.60
N LYS A 199 20.37 6.39 -7.77
CA LYS A 199 21.13 7.04 -6.69
C LYS A 199 20.38 8.24 -6.13
N GLY A 200 20.57 8.53 -4.87
CA GLY A 200 19.86 9.57 -4.15
C GLY A 200 18.42 9.20 -3.81
N ARG A 201 17.83 8.14 -4.36
CA ARG A 201 16.45 7.78 -4.08
C ARG A 201 16.28 6.80 -2.93
N THR A 202 15.18 6.97 -2.23
CA THR A 202 14.77 6.13 -1.10
C THR A 202 13.53 5.33 -1.46
N TYR A 203 13.59 4.01 -1.25
CA TYR A 203 12.53 3.05 -1.54
C TYR A 203 12.08 2.36 -0.26
N TYR A 204 10.79 2.12 -0.13
CA TYR A 204 10.21 1.40 0.99
C TYR A 204 9.55 0.12 0.48
N ILE A 205 10.07 -1.01 0.93
CA ILE A 205 9.61 -2.34 0.53
C ILE A 205 8.91 -2.98 1.71
N ARG A 206 7.60 -3.08 1.61
CA ARG A 206 6.80 -3.84 2.57
C ARG A 206 6.77 -5.29 2.15
N CYS A 207 7.18 -6.14 3.06
CA CYS A 207 7.21 -7.58 2.93
C CYS A 207 6.12 -8.21 3.79
N GLY A 208 5.56 -9.33 3.34
CA GLY A 208 4.54 -10.08 4.08
C GLY A 208 4.52 -11.55 3.71
N ILE A 209 3.57 -12.27 4.32
CA ILE A 209 3.17 -13.63 3.94
C ILE A 209 1.65 -13.63 3.82
N GLY A 210 1.17 -13.97 2.64
CA GLY A 210 -0.22 -14.27 2.38
C GLY A 210 -0.54 -15.75 2.59
N MET A 211 -1.81 -16.10 2.48
CA MET A 211 -2.26 -17.49 2.59
C MET A 211 -1.62 -18.36 1.51
N GLY A 212 -1.15 -19.55 1.89
CA GLY A 212 -0.65 -20.61 1.04
C GLY A 212 -1.23 -21.95 1.48
N VAL A 213 -0.81 -23.01 0.80
CA VAL A 213 -1.28 -24.37 1.12
C VAL A 213 -0.51 -24.93 2.31
N MET A 214 0.80 -24.69 2.40
CA MET A 214 1.65 -25.23 3.47
C MET A 214 2.47 -24.16 4.21
N VAL A 215 3.22 -23.33 3.47
CA VAL A 215 4.19 -22.39 4.06
C VAL A 215 3.72 -20.95 3.94
N GLY A 216 2.76 -20.69 3.06
CA GLY A 216 2.33 -19.35 2.71
C GLY A 216 3.14 -18.73 1.57
N ARG A 217 2.60 -17.70 0.97
CA ARG A 217 3.13 -17.03 -0.22
C ARG A 217 3.73 -15.67 0.16
N PRO A 218 4.94 -15.32 -0.31
CA PRO A 218 5.49 -14.01 -0.01
C PRO A 218 4.64 -12.93 -0.69
N THR A 219 4.52 -11.78 -0.03
CA THR A 219 3.96 -10.56 -0.62
C THR A 219 5.00 -9.46 -0.55
N LEU A 220 5.11 -8.70 -1.65
CA LEU A 220 6.03 -7.59 -1.79
C LEU A 220 5.26 -6.38 -2.30
N ASP A 221 5.38 -5.26 -1.63
CA ASP A 221 4.79 -4.00 -2.04
C ASP A 221 5.85 -2.90 -2.06
N LEU A 222 5.98 -2.19 -3.18
CA LEU A 222 6.69 -0.91 -3.23
C LEU A 222 5.74 0.15 -2.69
N VAL A 223 6.09 0.72 -1.54
CA VAL A 223 5.23 1.65 -0.80
C VAL A 223 5.75 3.06 -1.02
N ASP A 224 4.85 4.02 -1.19
CA ASP A 224 5.24 5.43 -1.26
C ASP A 224 6.06 5.86 -0.03
N ARG A 225 6.94 6.85 -0.24
CA ARG A 225 7.93 7.27 0.76
C ARG A 225 7.32 7.67 2.10
N ARG A 226 6.20 8.38 2.08
CA ARG A 226 5.57 8.88 3.31
C ARG A 226 4.96 7.76 4.13
N THR A 227 4.18 6.90 3.47
CA THR A 227 3.58 5.72 4.10
C THR A 227 4.67 4.77 4.59
N GLY A 228 5.66 4.49 3.75
CA GLY A 228 6.77 3.59 4.06
C GLY A 228 7.58 4.05 5.25
N LYS A 229 7.89 5.36 5.35
CA LYS A 229 8.59 5.94 6.50
C LYS A 229 7.83 5.72 7.81
N VAL A 230 6.52 5.98 7.82
CA VAL A 230 5.67 5.78 9.01
C VAL A 230 5.60 4.31 9.41
N GLU A 231 5.42 3.41 8.45
CA GLU A 231 5.34 1.97 8.71
C GLU A 231 6.68 1.39 9.15
N TYR A 232 7.78 1.84 8.55
CA TYR A 232 9.13 1.38 8.90
C TYR A 232 9.53 1.80 10.32
N ILE A 233 9.26 3.04 10.72
CA ILE A 233 9.53 3.52 12.08
C ILE A 233 8.66 2.75 13.09
N GLY A 234 7.44 2.39 12.69
CA GLY A 234 6.48 1.69 13.54
C GLY A 234 5.92 2.57 14.67
N LYS A 235 4.83 2.14 15.29
CA LYS A 235 4.36 2.79 16.52
C LYS A 235 5.38 2.56 17.62
N LYS A 236 5.98 3.60 18.18
CA LYS A 236 6.57 3.52 19.52
C LYS A 236 5.45 3.03 20.45
N ARG A 237 5.59 1.82 20.99
CA ARG A 237 4.73 1.41 22.11
C ARG A 237 5.00 2.39 23.25
N LYS A 238 3.95 3.15 23.61
CA LYS A 238 3.87 3.77 24.93
C LYS A 238 3.65 2.67 25.95
#